data_f8343b3d96b71e4e07aba2966e890cb5
#
_entry.id   f8343b3d96b71e4e07aba2966e890cb5
#
_cell.length_a   1.000
_cell.length_b   1.000
_cell.length_c   1.000
_cell.angle_alpha   90.00
_cell.angle_beta   90.00
_cell.angle_gamma   90.00
#
_symmetry.space_group_name_H-M   'P 1'
#
loop_
_entity.id
_entity.type
_entity.pdbx_description
1 polymer ?
#
loop_
_entity_poly.entity_id
_entity_poly.type
_entity_poly.pdbx_seq_one_letter_code
_entity_poly.pdbx_strand_id
1 'polypeptide(L)'
;MAGNGVSTSADATWIGIGGVTSSDLIQTGTDDTVTASGQVSTIAFYELLPASETPIPSMTVSPGDAMSADIANLGGTAWRISLADVTRGETFSINVTYNSTLSTAEWIEEDPSFARGGLVPFDNFGLANFTGATATENGAVTTLTGAGAQAIIMENSHGQAIATPSVISSNGEGFSVTGGG
;
A
#
# COMPACT_ATOMS: atom_id res chain seq x y z
N MET A 1 7.67 28.68 -15.42
CA MET A 1 6.27 28.37 -14.99
C MET A 1 6.11 26.89 -15.23
N ALA A 2 6.27 26.09 -14.18
CA ALA A 2 6.00 24.67 -14.23
C ALA A 2 4.47 24.51 -14.40
N GLY A 3 4.04 23.93 -15.51
CA GLY A 3 2.64 23.61 -15.72
C GLY A 3 2.19 22.65 -14.62
N ASN A 4 1.17 23.02 -13.88
CA ASN A 4 0.45 22.11 -12.99
C ASN A 4 -0.20 21.05 -13.89
N GLY A 5 0.52 19.96 -14.15
CA GLY A 5 -0.07 18.76 -14.72
C GLY A 5 -1.09 18.25 -13.70
N VAL A 6 -2.37 18.38 -14.02
CA VAL A 6 -3.42 17.77 -13.22
C VAL A 6 -3.23 16.26 -13.37
N SER A 7 -3.03 15.56 -12.27
CA SER A 7 -3.07 14.08 -12.27
C SER A 7 -4.41 13.64 -12.84
N THR A 8 -4.40 12.73 -13.79
CA THR A 8 -5.60 12.20 -14.44
C THR A 8 -6.03 10.87 -13.84
N SER A 9 -5.08 10.12 -13.26
CA SER A 9 -5.31 8.88 -12.53
C SER A 9 -4.20 8.64 -11.50
N ALA A 10 -4.47 7.76 -10.55
CA ALA A 10 -3.53 7.36 -9.52
C ALA A 10 -3.87 5.96 -9.01
N ASP A 11 -2.89 5.30 -8.41
CA ASP A 11 -3.02 4.08 -7.61
C ASP A 11 -1.97 4.08 -6.50
N ALA A 12 -2.18 3.28 -5.47
CA ALA A 12 -1.22 3.11 -4.39
C ALA A 12 -1.12 1.65 -3.96
N THR A 13 0.11 1.14 -3.89
CA THR A 13 0.43 -0.21 -3.40
C THR A 13 1.08 -0.12 -2.03
N TRP A 14 0.48 -0.72 -0.99
CA TRP A 14 0.99 -0.59 0.37
C TRP A 14 0.68 -1.79 1.27
N ILE A 15 1.38 -1.84 2.40
CA ILE A 15 1.04 -2.70 3.54
C ILE A 15 0.66 -1.85 4.74
N GLY A 16 -0.25 -2.38 5.60
CA GLY A 16 -0.75 -1.64 6.76
C GLY A 16 -1.13 -2.50 7.95
N ILE A 17 -1.25 -1.83 9.10
CA ILE A 17 -1.80 -2.38 10.34
C ILE A 17 -2.90 -1.45 10.83
N GLY A 18 -4.12 -1.98 11.00
CA GLY A 18 -5.34 -1.21 11.32
C GLY A 18 -6.11 -0.83 10.06
N GLY A 19 -7.13 0.01 10.16
CA GLY A 19 -7.84 0.62 9.04
C GLY A 19 -9.15 -0.05 8.62
N VAL A 20 -9.28 -1.37 8.68
CA VAL A 20 -10.52 -2.04 8.24
C VAL A 20 -11.64 -1.93 9.27
N THR A 21 -11.35 -2.18 10.54
CA THR A 21 -12.33 -2.15 11.63
C THR A 21 -12.11 -1.03 12.63
N SER A 22 -11.09 -0.22 12.41
CA SER A 22 -10.69 0.91 13.25
C SER A 22 -10.32 2.11 12.39
N SER A 23 -10.16 3.28 12.99
CA SER A 23 -9.74 4.50 12.30
C SER A 23 -8.23 4.76 12.39
N ASP A 24 -7.50 3.94 13.13
CA ASP A 24 -6.05 3.96 13.19
C ASP A 24 -5.48 3.11 12.06
N LEU A 25 -4.49 3.62 11.36
CA LEU A 25 -3.78 2.92 10.30
C LEU A 25 -2.33 3.40 10.26
N ILE A 26 -1.38 2.48 10.37
CA ILE A 26 0.03 2.68 10.09
C ILE A 26 0.35 1.93 8.80
N GLN A 27 0.85 2.62 7.79
CA GLN A 27 1.08 2.05 6.46
C GLN A 27 2.35 2.59 5.80
N THR A 28 2.85 1.83 4.81
CA THR A 28 3.97 2.23 3.95
C THR A 28 3.90 1.52 2.61
N GLY A 29 4.32 2.20 1.57
CA GLY A 29 4.29 1.69 0.21
C GLY A 29 4.73 2.70 -0.83
N THR A 30 4.11 2.62 -2.00
CA THR A 30 4.31 3.53 -3.13
C THR A 30 2.98 4.07 -3.62
N ASP A 31 2.99 5.34 -4.06
CA ASP A 31 1.87 6.04 -4.68
C ASP A 31 2.28 6.45 -6.09
N ASP A 32 1.49 6.07 -7.07
CA ASP A 32 1.67 6.38 -8.48
C ASP A 32 0.65 7.41 -8.93
N THR A 33 1.13 8.44 -9.61
CA THR A 33 0.29 9.45 -10.25
C THR A 33 0.58 9.52 -11.74
N VAL A 34 -0.46 9.56 -12.56
CA VAL A 34 -0.35 9.63 -14.01
C VAL A 34 -0.93 10.96 -14.52
N THR A 35 -0.18 11.66 -15.34
CA THR A 35 -0.61 12.93 -15.97
C THR A 35 -1.41 12.67 -17.24
N ALA A 36 -2.11 13.70 -17.73
CA ALA A 36 -2.82 13.66 -19.03
C ALA A 36 -1.92 13.33 -20.22
N SER A 37 -0.60 13.52 -20.10
CA SER A 37 0.37 13.13 -21.13
C SER A 37 0.87 11.69 -20.97
N GLY A 38 0.38 10.93 -19.99
CA GLY A 38 0.82 9.56 -19.69
C GLY A 38 2.16 9.50 -18.94
N GLN A 39 2.62 10.61 -18.35
CA GLN A 39 3.81 10.59 -17.52
C GLN A 39 3.46 10.08 -16.12
N VAL A 40 4.13 9.00 -15.70
CA VAL A 40 4.01 8.41 -14.36
C VAL A 40 5.03 9.06 -13.43
N SER A 41 4.60 9.31 -12.19
CA SER A 41 5.46 9.73 -11.08
C SER A 41 5.16 8.83 -9.90
N THR A 42 6.16 8.07 -9.45
CA THR A 42 6.07 7.18 -8.28
C THR A 42 6.77 7.82 -7.10
N ILE A 43 6.14 7.81 -5.93
CA ILE A 43 6.75 8.20 -4.67
C ILE A 43 6.67 7.05 -3.66
N ALA A 44 7.73 6.89 -2.87
CA ALA A 44 7.69 6.06 -1.67
C ALA A 44 7.15 6.89 -0.50
N PHE A 45 6.34 6.27 0.37
CA PHE A 45 5.71 6.97 1.49
C PHE A 45 5.58 6.09 2.74
N TYR A 46 5.31 6.74 3.87
CA TYR A 46 4.67 6.14 5.04
C TYR A 46 3.59 7.08 5.58
N GLU A 47 2.62 6.53 6.29
CA GLU A 47 1.52 7.29 6.85
C GLU A 47 1.07 6.75 8.20
N LEU A 48 0.64 7.66 9.08
CA LEU A 48 0.16 7.39 10.43
C LEU A 48 -1.18 8.11 10.61
N LEU A 49 -2.29 7.51 10.24
CA LEU A 49 -3.59 8.19 10.32
C LEU A 49 -3.89 8.67 11.76
N PRO A 50 -4.47 9.89 11.94
CA PRO A 50 -5.06 10.75 10.90
C PRO A 50 -4.08 11.79 10.31
N ALA A 51 -2.77 11.64 10.50
CA ALA A 51 -1.80 12.52 9.83
C ALA A 51 -1.78 12.20 8.34
N SER A 52 -1.40 13.18 7.53
CA SER A 52 -1.23 12.96 6.09
C SER A 52 -0.01 12.10 5.80
N GLU A 53 -0.04 11.49 4.64
CA GLU A 53 1.09 10.80 4.04
C GLU A 53 2.39 11.62 4.12
N THR A 54 3.47 10.92 4.41
CA THR A 54 4.82 11.49 4.48
C THR A 54 5.69 10.86 3.38
N PRO A 55 6.02 11.61 2.33
CA PRO A 55 6.92 11.12 1.28
C PRO A 55 8.31 10.79 1.82
N ILE A 56 8.96 9.82 1.17
CA ILE A 56 10.34 9.39 1.45
C ILE A 56 11.26 9.86 0.29
N PRO A 57 11.72 11.11 0.29
CA PRO A 57 12.44 11.68 -0.85
C PRO A 57 13.86 11.11 -1.03
N SER A 58 14.33 10.30 -0.09
CA SER A 58 15.61 9.59 -0.19
C SER A 58 15.54 8.33 -1.05
N MET A 59 14.35 7.91 -1.46
CA MET A 59 14.13 6.76 -2.36
C MET A 59 13.66 7.25 -3.72
N THR A 60 14.25 6.69 -4.78
CA THR A 60 13.84 6.94 -6.17
C THR A 60 13.18 5.67 -6.69
N VAL A 61 11.87 5.67 -6.79
CA VAL A 61 11.09 4.51 -7.26
C VAL A 61 10.59 4.73 -8.68
N SER A 62 10.52 3.69 -9.45
CA SER A 62 9.94 3.70 -10.81
C SER A 62 8.93 2.57 -10.97
N PRO A 63 7.93 2.73 -11.84
CA PRO A 63 6.99 1.65 -12.15
C PRO A 63 7.71 0.35 -12.51
N GLY A 64 7.31 -0.75 -11.87
CA GLY A 64 7.90 -2.07 -12.05
C GLY A 64 9.11 -2.38 -11.16
N ASP A 65 9.59 -1.45 -10.32
CA ASP A 65 10.59 -1.75 -9.31
C ASP A 65 10.01 -2.72 -8.26
N ALA A 66 10.84 -3.67 -7.81
CA ALA A 66 10.45 -4.63 -6.78
C ALA A 66 10.66 -4.01 -5.39
N MET A 67 9.58 -3.82 -4.66
CA MET A 67 9.59 -3.22 -3.32
C MET A 67 9.49 -4.28 -2.23
N SER A 68 10.11 -4.03 -1.07
CA SER A 68 9.94 -4.82 0.15
C SER A 68 9.58 -3.89 1.31
N ALA A 69 8.54 -4.22 2.05
CA ALA A 69 8.03 -3.40 3.14
C ALA A 69 7.87 -4.21 4.43
N ASP A 70 8.14 -3.59 5.57
CA ASP A 70 7.97 -4.19 6.90
C ASP A 70 7.49 -3.14 7.91
N ILE A 71 6.48 -3.49 8.69
CA ILE A 71 5.97 -2.68 9.80
C ILE A 71 6.06 -3.51 11.07
N ALA A 72 7.00 -3.20 11.94
CA ALA A 72 7.29 -3.94 13.15
C ALA A 72 6.89 -3.18 14.43
N ASN A 73 6.05 -3.80 15.28
CA ASN A 73 5.81 -3.30 16.62
C ASN A 73 7.02 -3.65 17.52
N LEU A 74 7.66 -2.62 18.08
CA LEU A 74 8.83 -2.74 18.96
C LEU A 74 8.45 -2.83 20.45
N GLY A 75 7.15 -2.81 20.73
CA GLY A 75 6.58 -2.84 22.07
C GLY A 75 5.78 -1.58 22.40
N GLY A 76 4.56 -1.75 22.92
CA GLY A 76 3.64 -0.65 23.21
C GLY A 76 3.33 0.19 21.97
N THR A 77 3.63 1.48 22.04
CA THR A 77 3.40 2.42 20.92
C THR A 77 4.62 2.65 20.03
N ALA A 78 5.74 1.94 20.26
CA ALA A 78 6.94 2.08 19.46
C ALA A 78 6.89 1.16 18.23
N TRP A 79 7.13 1.74 17.04
CA TRP A 79 7.09 1.03 15.77
C TRP A 79 8.32 1.32 14.93
N ARG A 80 8.68 0.40 14.08
CA ARG A 80 9.63 0.59 12.99
C ARG A 80 8.92 0.34 11.67
N ILE A 81 9.05 1.30 10.77
CA ILE A 81 8.63 1.19 9.37
C ILE A 81 9.90 1.04 8.55
N SER A 82 9.96 0.06 7.67
CA SER A 82 11.06 -0.17 6.75
C SER A 82 10.51 -0.37 5.33
N LEU A 83 11.16 0.26 4.36
CA LEU A 83 10.86 0.13 2.94
C LEU A 83 12.16 -0.02 2.17
N ALA A 84 12.20 -0.93 1.20
CA ALA A 84 13.36 -1.14 0.36
C ALA A 84 12.93 -1.27 -1.11
N ASP A 85 13.61 -0.54 -1.98
CA ASP A 85 13.62 -0.82 -3.41
C ASP A 85 14.70 -1.88 -3.68
N VAL A 86 14.24 -3.10 -3.91
CA VAL A 86 15.13 -4.26 -4.13
C VAL A 86 15.80 -4.17 -5.50
N THR A 87 15.13 -3.57 -6.48
CA THR A 87 15.65 -3.39 -7.83
C THR A 87 16.86 -2.45 -7.84
N ARG A 88 16.81 -1.36 -7.06
CA ARG A 88 17.85 -0.33 -6.99
C ARG A 88 18.80 -0.51 -5.82
N GLY A 89 18.44 -1.34 -4.84
CA GLY A 89 19.23 -1.54 -3.61
C GLY A 89 19.14 -0.34 -2.66
N GLU A 90 18.09 0.46 -2.74
CA GLU A 90 17.83 1.58 -1.85
C GLU A 90 17.02 1.11 -0.63
N THR A 91 17.30 1.68 0.55
CA THR A 91 16.59 1.30 1.78
C THR A 91 16.26 2.52 2.62
N PHE A 92 15.10 2.46 3.26
CA PHE A 92 14.64 3.45 4.24
C PHE A 92 14.18 2.73 5.51
N SER A 93 14.41 3.33 6.67
CA SER A 93 13.83 2.86 7.92
C SER A 93 13.68 4.02 8.91
N ILE A 94 12.55 4.04 9.62
CA ILE A 94 12.24 5.05 10.63
C ILE A 94 11.57 4.40 11.84
N ASN A 95 11.92 4.87 13.05
CA ASN A 95 11.18 4.55 14.26
C ASN A 95 10.17 5.65 14.54
N VAL A 96 8.92 5.25 14.79
CA VAL A 96 7.81 6.17 15.06
C VAL A 96 7.08 5.77 16.34
N THR A 97 6.31 6.70 16.90
CA THR A 97 5.38 6.42 17.99
C THR A 97 3.97 6.50 17.45
N TYR A 98 3.22 5.41 17.56
CA TYR A 98 1.86 5.32 17.05
C TYR A 98 0.99 4.43 17.94
N ASN A 99 -0.23 4.86 18.21
CA ASN A 99 -1.19 4.10 19.02
C ASN A 99 -2.10 3.31 18.07
N SER A 100 -1.78 2.04 17.87
CA SER A 100 -2.57 1.14 17.02
C SER A 100 -3.40 0.18 17.86
N THR A 101 -4.61 -0.11 17.36
CA THR A 101 -5.48 -1.16 17.92
C THR A 101 -5.02 -2.57 17.56
N LEU A 102 -4.09 -2.72 16.61
CA LEU A 102 -3.63 -4.02 16.09
C LEU A 102 -4.78 -4.87 15.55
N SER A 103 -5.82 -4.23 15.00
CA SER A 103 -7.08 -4.90 14.66
C SER A 103 -7.00 -5.75 13.40
N THR A 104 -6.19 -5.32 12.43
CA THR A 104 -6.02 -5.97 11.11
C THR A 104 -4.60 -5.80 10.61
N ALA A 105 -4.19 -6.65 9.64
CA ALA A 105 -3.00 -6.48 8.83
C ALA A 105 -3.41 -6.61 7.36
N GLU A 106 -2.87 -5.75 6.51
CA GLU A 106 -3.38 -5.51 5.16
C GLU A 106 -2.27 -5.42 4.12
N TRP A 107 -2.58 -5.88 2.90
CA TRP A 107 -1.79 -5.74 1.68
C TRP A 107 -2.74 -5.22 0.62
N ILE A 108 -2.55 -4.00 0.20
CA ILE A 108 -3.58 -3.25 -0.53
C ILE A 108 -3.01 -2.68 -1.83
N GLU A 109 -3.84 -2.75 -2.85
CA GLU A 109 -3.82 -1.90 -4.02
C GLU A 109 -5.02 -0.97 -3.92
N GLU A 110 -4.81 0.34 -3.88
CA GLU A 110 -5.81 1.34 -3.49
C GLU A 110 -6.07 2.36 -4.61
N ASP A 111 -7.32 2.81 -4.69
CA ASP A 111 -7.74 4.03 -5.38
C ASP A 111 -7.59 5.22 -4.41
N PRO A 112 -6.50 6.01 -4.50
CA PRO A 112 -6.22 7.03 -3.51
C PRO A 112 -7.20 8.20 -3.59
N SER A 113 -7.40 8.86 -2.44
CA SER A 113 -8.26 10.03 -2.36
C SER A 113 -7.48 11.35 -2.36
N PHE A 114 -8.08 12.39 -2.93
CA PHE A 114 -7.51 13.73 -2.81
C PHE A 114 -7.52 14.22 -1.36
N ALA A 115 -6.53 15.01 -0.96
CA ALA A 115 -6.46 15.65 0.36
C ALA A 115 -7.70 16.52 0.70
N ARG A 116 -8.49 16.93 -0.29
CA ARG A 116 -9.74 17.68 -0.13
C ARG A 116 -11.00 16.82 -0.20
N GLY A 117 -10.83 15.48 -0.22
CA GLY A 117 -11.89 14.50 -0.40
C GLY A 117 -12.24 14.25 -1.87
N GLY A 118 -12.81 13.07 -2.14
CA GLY A 118 -13.09 12.54 -3.46
C GLY A 118 -11.94 11.66 -3.98
N LEU A 119 -12.30 10.59 -4.71
CA LEU A 119 -11.32 9.69 -5.32
C LEU A 119 -10.66 10.35 -6.52
N VAL A 120 -9.38 10.07 -6.72
CA VAL A 120 -8.67 10.31 -7.98
C VAL A 120 -9.19 9.26 -8.96
N PRO A 121 -9.35 9.50 -10.27
CA PRO A 121 -9.61 8.41 -11.18
C PRO A 121 -8.57 7.31 -11.03
N PHE A 122 -9.02 6.08 -10.83
CA PHE A 122 -8.13 4.94 -10.61
C PHE A 122 -7.29 4.65 -11.85
N ASP A 123 -5.99 4.40 -11.67
CA ASP A 123 -5.10 4.10 -12.79
C ASP A 123 -5.25 2.66 -13.27
N ASN A 124 -4.87 2.44 -14.54
CA ASN A 124 -4.72 1.10 -15.06
C ASN A 124 -3.29 0.60 -14.79
N PHE A 125 -3.01 0.24 -13.55
CA PHE A 125 -1.72 -0.30 -13.12
C PHE A 125 -1.43 -1.71 -13.69
N GLY A 126 -2.45 -2.37 -14.27
CA GLY A 126 -2.35 -3.70 -14.86
C GLY A 126 -2.31 -4.82 -13.84
N LEU A 127 -1.15 -5.11 -13.24
CA LEU A 127 -0.96 -6.21 -12.30
C LEU A 127 0.00 -5.83 -11.17
N ALA A 128 -0.49 -5.79 -9.94
CA ALA A 128 0.32 -5.72 -8.73
C ALA A 128 0.48 -7.13 -8.13
N ASN A 129 1.71 -7.49 -7.73
CA ASN A 129 2.02 -8.79 -7.15
C ASN A 129 2.52 -8.64 -5.71
N PHE A 130 1.86 -9.32 -4.79
CA PHE A 130 2.29 -9.45 -3.40
C PHE A 130 2.90 -10.83 -3.18
N THR A 131 4.11 -10.88 -2.59
CA THR A 131 4.84 -12.12 -2.32
C THR A 131 5.49 -12.05 -0.94
N GLY A 132 5.67 -13.19 -0.26
CA GLY A 132 6.22 -13.24 1.09
C GLY A 132 5.36 -12.51 2.13
N ALA A 133 4.06 -12.39 1.85
CA ALA A 133 3.11 -11.70 2.73
C ALA A 133 2.84 -12.52 3.98
N THR A 134 3.29 -11.98 5.12
CA THR A 134 3.13 -12.61 6.43
C THR A 134 2.75 -11.58 7.48
N ALA A 135 2.04 -12.01 8.52
CA ALA A 135 1.75 -11.19 9.69
C ALA A 135 2.21 -11.90 10.96
N THR A 136 2.45 -11.14 12.03
CA THR A 136 2.67 -11.71 13.36
C THR A 136 1.38 -11.58 14.17
N GLU A 137 0.74 -12.68 14.43
CA GLU A 137 -0.47 -12.77 15.25
C GLU A 137 -0.16 -13.48 16.57
N ASN A 138 -0.46 -12.83 17.71
CA ASN A 138 -0.21 -13.37 19.04
C ASN A 138 1.24 -13.89 19.28
N GLY A 139 2.21 -13.22 18.65
CA GLY A 139 3.63 -13.55 18.75
C GLY A 139 4.10 -14.68 17.81
N ALA A 140 3.24 -15.20 16.94
CA ALA A 140 3.56 -16.20 15.94
C ALA A 140 3.44 -15.63 14.52
N VAL A 141 4.43 -15.90 13.68
CA VAL A 141 4.36 -15.53 12.25
C VAL A 141 3.37 -16.47 11.56
N THR A 142 2.45 -15.89 10.80
CA THR A 142 1.44 -16.59 10.03
C THR A 142 1.41 -16.09 8.58
N THR A 143 1.04 -16.97 7.66
CA THR A 143 0.82 -16.64 6.24
C THR A 143 -0.60 -16.08 6.03
N LEU A 144 -0.89 -15.53 4.86
CA LEU A 144 -2.26 -15.08 4.50
C LEU A 144 -3.28 -16.21 4.68
N THR A 145 -2.94 -17.42 4.21
CA THR A 145 -3.82 -18.60 4.38
C THR A 145 -3.97 -18.98 5.85
N GLY A 146 -2.87 -18.96 6.61
CA GLY A 146 -2.88 -19.30 8.03
C GLY A 146 -3.70 -18.33 8.89
N ALA A 147 -3.68 -17.05 8.54
CA ALA A 147 -4.47 -16.00 9.18
C ALA A 147 -5.94 -15.96 8.69
N GLY A 148 -6.32 -16.75 7.70
CA GLY A 148 -7.66 -16.71 7.11
C GLY A 148 -7.95 -15.36 6.40
N ALA A 149 -6.95 -14.83 5.71
CA ALA A 149 -7.07 -13.54 5.03
C ALA A 149 -8.27 -13.50 4.06
N GLN A 150 -8.95 -12.37 4.01
CA GLN A 150 -10.12 -12.12 3.19
C GLN A 150 -9.76 -11.27 1.98
N ALA A 151 -10.22 -11.68 0.80
CA ALA A 151 -10.09 -10.88 -0.40
C ALA A 151 -11.12 -9.73 -0.38
N ILE A 152 -10.66 -8.53 -0.72
CA ILE A 152 -11.51 -7.34 -0.89
C ILE A 152 -11.44 -6.95 -2.36
N ILE A 153 -12.60 -6.83 -3.01
CA ILE A 153 -12.73 -6.36 -4.39
C ILE A 153 -13.06 -4.87 -4.34
N MET A 154 -12.33 -4.07 -5.11
CA MET A 154 -12.65 -2.67 -5.28
C MET A 154 -13.71 -2.50 -6.37
N GLU A 155 -14.75 -1.75 -6.07
CA GLU A 155 -15.87 -1.48 -7.00
C GLU A 155 -16.05 0.02 -7.19
N ASN A 156 -16.40 0.42 -8.40
CA ASN A 156 -16.81 1.79 -8.68
C ASN A 156 -18.23 2.07 -8.14
N SER A 157 -18.70 3.32 -8.27
CA SER A 157 -20.01 3.74 -7.81
C SER A 157 -21.20 3.03 -8.49
N HIS A 158 -20.95 2.25 -9.54
CA HIS A 158 -21.95 1.45 -10.27
C HIS A 158 -21.93 -0.03 -9.87
N GLY A 159 -21.09 -0.43 -8.88
CA GLY A 159 -20.93 -1.80 -8.46
C GLY A 159 -20.13 -2.68 -9.45
N GLN A 160 -19.32 -2.07 -10.30
CA GLN A 160 -18.46 -2.78 -11.22
C GLN A 160 -17.07 -2.93 -10.58
N ALA A 161 -16.51 -4.13 -10.58
CA ALA A 161 -15.17 -4.37 -10.09
C ALA A 161 -14.14 -3.60 -10.93
N ILE A 162 -13.29 -2.82 -10.27
CA ILE A 162 -12.19 -2.04 -10.87
C ILE A 162 -10.83 -2.57 -10.45
N ALA A 163 -10.74 -3.31 -9.34
CA ALA A 163 -9.57 -4.10 -8.98
C ALA A 163 -10.00 -5.39 -8.29
N THR A 164 -9.36 -6.51 -8.68
CA THR A 164 -9.76 -7.83 -8.21
C THR A 164 -8.52 -8.62 -7.78
N PRO A 165 -8.45 -9.07 -6.51
CA PRO A 165 -7.39 -9.95 -6.05
C PRO A 165 -7.57 -11.39 -6.59
N SER A 166 -6.45 -12.03 -6.88
CA SER A 166 -6.41 -13.46 -7.21
C SER A 166 -6.67 -14.32 -5.98
N VAL A 167 -6.79 -15.64 -6.17
CA VAL A 167 -6.66 -16.60 -5.08
C VAL A 167 -5.25 -16.53 -4.48
N ILE A 168 -5.14 -16.82 -3.18
CA ILE A 168 -3.85 -16.90 -2.49
C ILE A 168 -3.02 -18.04 -3.10
N SER A 169 -1.74 -17.81 -3.31
CA SER A 169 -0.78 -18.79 -3.83
C SER A 169 -0.68 -20.04 -2.95
N SER A 170 -0.21 -21.15 -3.52
CA SER A 170 -0.17 -22.44 -2.82
C SER A 170 0.74 -22.47 -1.59
N ASN A 171 1.74 -21.57 -1.49
CA ASN A 171 2.56 -21.41 -0.29
C ASN A 171 1.86 -20.56 0.81
N GLY A 172 0.72 -19.99 0.50
CA GLY A 172 -0.07 -19.17 1.43
C GLY A 172 0.42 -17.74 1.63
N GLU A 173 1.43 -17.27 0.87
CA GLU A 173 2.15 -16.02 1.14
C GLU A 173 2.08 -15.02 -0.01
N GLY A 174 1.22 -15.24 -0.98
CA GLY A 174 1.17 -14.31 -2.12
C GLY A 174 -0.17 -14.32 -2.83
N PHE A 175 -0.42 -13.23 -3.53
CA PHE A 175 -1.54 -13.04 -4.44
C PHE A 175 -1.20 -11.92 -5.42
N SER A 176 -2.04 -11.73 -6.42
CA SER A 176 -1.95 -10.58 -7.31
C SER A 176 -3.27 -9.81 -7.32
N VAL A 177 -3.20 -8.53 -7.62
CA VAL A 177 -4.37 -7.70 -7.90
C VAL A 177 -4.31 -7.28 -9.35
N THR A 178 -5.40 -7.48 -10.07
CA THR A 178 -5.55 -7.03 -11.45
C THR A 178 -6.50 -5.84 -11.46
N GLY A 179 -6.07 -4.74 -12.04
CA GLY A 179 -6.84 -3.51 -12.13
C GLY A 179 -6.90 -2.96 -13.54
N GLY A 180 -7.83 -2.06 -13.71
CA GLY A 180 -8.07 -1.38 -14.96
C GLY A 180 -9.10 -2.10 -15.81
N GLY A 181 -10.29 -1.58 -15.85
CA GLY A 181 -11.37 -1.90 -16.77
C GLY A 181 -11.55 -0.81 -17.78
#